data_6a8571659cd5e4d38127d22255d4b14a
#
_entry.id   6a8571659cd5e4d38127d22255d4b14a
#
_cell.length_a   1.000
_cell.length_b   1.000
_cell.length_c   1.000
_cell.angle_alpha   90.00
_cell.angle_beta   90.00
_cell.angle_gamma   90.00
#
_symmetry.space_group_name_H-M   'P 1'
#
loop_
_entity.id
_entity.type
_entity.pdbx_description
1 polymer ?
#
loop_
_entity_poly.entity_id
_entity_poly.type
_entity_poly.pdbx_seq_one_letter_code
_entity_poly.pdbx_strand_id
1 'polypeptide(L)'
;MKKILLTVLVWILPTVLWGKQLSDKQYIFQRIDVREGLSYQVNCMTVSHRTGHAWMGTKNGIGRFDGYEQKKYLNCNIDQLVEDRNNNIWALGSEGVFLYDAVNDTFYRACDLNGNLISASSICLWDDGVFFRRI
;
A
#
# COMPACT_ATOMS: atom_id res chain seq x y z
N MET A 1 -11.14 -36.88 52.31
CA MET A 1 -11.81 -36.55 51.00
C MET A 1 -11.91 -35.06 50.75
N LYS A 2 -12.29 -34.20 51.68
CA LYS A 2 -12.39 -32.73 51.45
C LYS A 2 -11.06 -32.05 51.09
N LYS A 3 -9.93 -32.50 51.62
CA LYS A 3 -8.60 -31.90 51.30
C LYS A 3 -8.09 -32.26 49.91
N ILE A 4 -8.43 -33.42 49.38
CA ILE A 4 -8.04 -33.85 48.02
C ILE A 4 -8.87 -33.08 46.98
N LEU A 5 -10.12 -32.82 47.27
CA LEU A 5 -11.00 -32.04 46.37
C LEU A 5 -10.52 -30.60 46.23
N LEU A 6 -10.02 -30.01 47.32
CA LEU A 6 -9.49 -28.63 47.31
C LEU A 6 -8.18 -28.50 46.54
N THR A 7 -7.28 -29.51 46.61
CA THR A 7 -6.03 -29.52 45.86
C THR A 7 -6.26 -29.70 44.38
N VAL A 8 -7.20 -30.53 43.97
CA VAL A 8 -7.55 -30.70 42.55
C VAL A 8 -8.14 -29.42 41.96
N LEU A 9 -8.98 -28.70 42.75
CA LEU A 9 -9.55 -27.43 42.31
C LEU A 9 -8.49 -26.34 42.08
N VAL A 10 -7.43 -26.30 42.90
CA VAL A 10 -6.32 -25.33 42.77
C VAL A 10 -5.47 -25.59 41.51
N TRP A 11 -5.37 -26.85 41.05
CA TRP A 11 -4.60 -27.21 39.87
C TRP A 11 -5.37 -26.98 38.55
N ILE A 12 -6.69 -26.94 38.59
CA ILE A 12 -7.54 -26.71 37.40
C ILE A 12 -7.72 -25.23 37.11
N LEU A 13 -7.70 -24.35 38.12
CA LEU A 13 -7.88 -22.90 37.95
C LEU A 13 -6.87 -22.21 37.00
N PRO A 14 -5.56 -22.54 36.99
CA PRO A 14 -4.64 -21.86 36.08
C PRO A 14 -4.79 -22.26 34.64
N THR A 15 -5.37 -23.42 34.32
CA THR A 15 -5.55 -23.86 32.94
C THR A 15 -6.71 -23.18 32.24
N VAL A 16 -7.68 -22.67 32.98
CA VAL A 16 -8.83 -21.94 32.42
C VAL A 16 -8.50 -20.47 32.14
N LEU A 17 -7.48 -19.91 32.82
CA LEU A 17 -7.07 -18.50 32.64
C LEU A 17 -6.13 -18.25 31.47
N TRP A 18 -5.65 -19.30 30.78
CA TRP A 18 -4.86 -19.18 29.57
C TRP A 18 -5.70 -19.38 28.30
N GLY A 19 -6.94 -18.96 28.35
CA GLY A 19 -7.69 -18.72 27.12
C GLY A 19 -6.95 -17.65 26.31
N LYS A 20 -6.30 -18.02 25.20
CA LYS A 20 -5.81 -17.08 24.20
C LYS A 20 -6.94 -16.12 23.91
N GLN A 21 -6.77 -14.86 24.33
CA GLN A 21 -7.60 -13.77 23.86
C GLN A 21 -7.32 -13.66 22.36
N LEU A 22 -8.17 -14.28 21.55
CA LEU A 22 -8.22 -14.01 20.11
C LEU A 22 -8.51 -12.51 20.01
N SER A 23 -7.50 -11.76 19.63
CA SER A 23 -7.67 -10.36 19.28
C SER A 23 -8.69 -10.33 18.13
N ASP A 24 -9.90 -9.96 18.49
CA ASP A 24 -10.98 -9.76 17.53
C ASP A 24 -10.64 -8.51 16.73
N LYS A 25 -9.82 -8.69 15.68
CA LYS A 25 -9.50 -7.60 14.76
C LYS A 25 -10.77 -7.28 13.99
N GLN A 26 -11.49 -6.29 14.46
CA GLN A 26 -12.64 -5.76 13.77
C GLN A 26 -12.16 -5.05 12.50
N TYR A 27 -12.40 -5.67 11.35
CA TYR A 27 -12.14 -5.06 10.05
C TYR A 27 -13.31 -4.16 9.68
N ILE A 28 -13.05 -2.87 9.55
CA ILE A 28 -14.02 -1.90 9.02
C ILE A 28 -13.76 -1.77 7.54
N PHE A 29 -14.74 -2.18 6.73
CA PHE A 29 -14.69 -2.02 5.28
C PHE A 29 -15.37 -0.69 4.92
N GLN A 30 -14.61 0.24 4.37
CA GLN A 30 -15.13 1.47 3.81
C GLN A 30 -15.08 1.39 2.29
N ARG A 31 -16.21 1.62 1.66
CA ARG A 31 -16.28 1.72 0.21
C ARG A 31 -15.90 3.14 -0.20
N ILE A 32 -14.80 3.29 -0.93
CA ILE A 32 -14.42 4.54 -1.56
C ILE A 32 -15.14 4.61 -2.91
N ASP A 33 -16.05 5.56 -3.09
CA ASP A 33 -16.90 5.65 -4.27
C ASP A 33 -16.42 6.78 -5.22
N VAL A 34 -16.95 6.77 -6.42
CA VAL A 34 -16.72 7.78 -7.48
C VAL A 34 -17.06 9.21 -7.02
N ARG A 35 -17.97 9.35 -6.07
CA ARG A 35 -18.32 10.64 -5.44
C ARG A 35 -17.15 11.30 -4.73
N GLU A 36 -16.14 10.51 -4.35
CA GLU A 36 -14.91 10.96 -3.69
C GLU A 36 -13.78 11.22 -4.69
N GLY A 37 -14.08 11.25 -5.99
CA GLY A 37 -13.15 11.59 -7.07
C GLY A 37 -12.36 10.42 -7.65
N LEU A 38 -12.66 9.17 -7.26
CA LEU A 38 -12.06 7.99 -7.87
C LEU A 38 -12.54 7.80 -9.32
N SER A 39 -11.62 7.45 -10.19
CA SER A 39 -11.95 6.96 -11.53
C SER A 39 -12.68 5.60 -11.42
N TYR A 40 -13.63 5.35 -12.29
CA TYR A 40 -14.43 4.11 -12.31
C TYR A 40 -13.61 2.81 -12.40
N GLN A 41 -12.33 2.90 -12.78
CA GLN A 41 -11.47 1.73 -12.97
C GLN A 41 -10.10 1.95 -12.33
N VAL A 42 -9.80 1.18 -11.29
CA VAL A 42 -8.48 1.10 -10.66
C VAL A 42 -7.74 -0.07 -11.30
N ASN A 43 -6.57 0.19 -11.89
CA ASN A 43 -5.71 -0.81 -12.52
C ASN A 43 -4.74 -1.45 -11.50
N CYS A 44 -4.24 -0.64 -10.57
CA CYS A 44 -3.27 -1.06 -9.56
C CYS A 44 -3.40 -0.21 -8.29
N MET A 45 -2.93 -0.75 -7.17
CA MET A 45 -2.95 -0.06 -5.89
C MET A 45 -1.73 -0.46 -5.04
N THR A 46 -1.22 0.50 -4.28
CA THR A 46 -0.24 0.26 -3.22
C THR A 46 -0.55 1.13 -2.00
N VAL A 47 -0.11 0.68 -0.82
CA VAL A 47 -0.25 1.46 0.42
C VAL A 47 1.13 1.81 0.92
N SER A 48 1.38 3.09 1.12
CA SER A 48 2.67 3.56 1.62
C SER A 48 2.89 3.10 3.07
N HIS A 49 4.00 2.41 3.30
CA HIS A 49 4.39 1.95 4.63
C HIS A 49 4.71 3.11 5.57
N ARG A 50 5.25 4.21 5.02
CA ARG A 50 5.63 5.37 5.80
C ARG A 50 4.44 6.23 6.24
N THR A 51 3.48 6.46 5.36
CA THR A 51 2.39 7.42 5.59
C THR A 51 1.04 6.77 5.80
N GLY A 52 0.87 5.50 5.43
CA GLY A 52 -0.42 4.81 5.42
C GLY A 52 -1.35 5.25 4.27
N HIS A 53 -0.92 6.16 3.40
CA HIS A 53 -1.73 6.60 2.27
C HIS A 53 -1.93 5.48 1.25
N ALA A 54 -3.14 5.34 0.74
CA ALA A 54 -3.44 4.45 -0.37
C ALA A 54 -3.22 5.19 -1.70
N TRP A 55 -2.42 4.60 -2.57
CA TRP A 55 -2.14 5.09 -3.92
C TRP A 55 -2.84 4.19 -4.94
N MET A 56 -3.59 4.77 -5.84
CA MET A 56 -4.41 4.07 -6.82
C MET A 56 -4.06 4.55 -8.22
N GLY A 57 -3.59 3.63 -9.07
CA GLY A 57 -3.38 3.88 -10.49
C GLY A 57 -4.64 3.59 -11.28
N THR A 58 -5.03 4.52 -12.12
CA THR A 58 -6.25 4.46 -12.93
C THR A 58 -5.94 4.77 -14.40
N LYS A 59 -6.93 4.60 -15.27
CA LYS A 59 -6.82 5.06 -16.67
C LYS A 59 -6.60 6.57 -16.81
N ASN A 60 -6.97 7.35 -15.78
CA ASN A 60 -6.98 8.81 -15.84
C ASN A 60 -6.00 9.44 -14.85
N GLY A 61 -4.98 8.72 -14.40
CA GLY A 61 -3.95 9.21 -13.50
C GLY A 61 -3.84 8.44 -12.20
N ILE A 62 -3.20 9.07 -11.20
CA ILE A 62 -2.98 8.51 -9.87
C ILE A 62 -3.88 9.23 -8.88
N GLY A 63 -4.58 8.47 -8.03
CA GLY A 63 -5.26 8.97 -6.85
C GLY A 63 -4.46 8.64 -5.59
N ARG A 64 -4.30 9.59 -4.67
CA ARG A 64 -3.84 9.35 -3.30
C ARG A 64 -4.99 9.59 -2.34
N PHE A 65 -5.24 8.63 -1.48
CA PHE A 65 -6.24 8.72 -0.42
C PHE A 65 -5.56 8.63 0.94
N ASP A 66 -5.82 9.57 1.82
CA ASP A 66 -5.23 9.68 3.15
C ASP A 66 -6.15 9.20 4.29
N GLY A 67 -7.34 8.70 3.93
CA GLY A 67 -8.38 8.30 4.86
C GLY A 67 -9.55 9.28 4.91
N TYR A 68 -9.38 10.50 4.40
CA TYR A 68 -10.38 11.57 4.41
C TYR A 68 -10.59 12.17 3.03
N GLU A 69 -9.50 12.54 2.35
CA GLU A 69 -9.54 13.21 1.07
C GLU A 69 -8.77 12.45 0.00
N GLN A 70 -9.19 12.65 -1.23
CA GLN A 70 -8.50 12.13 -2.39
C GLN A 70 -7.86 13.27 -3.17
N LYS A 71 -6.55 13.13 -3.43
CA LYS A 71 -5.81 14.02 -4.33
C LYS A 71 -5.45 13.28 -5.60
N LYS A 72 -5.63 13.94 -6.75
CA LYS A 72 -5.32 13.40 -8.07
C LYS A 72 -4.01 13.97 -8.60
N TYR A 73 -3.24 13.11 -9.25
CA TYR A 73 -1.98 13.41 -9.94
C TYR A 73 -2.00 12.80 -11.33
N LEU A 74 -1.31 13.42 -12.26
CA LEU A 74 -1.20 13.00 -13.66
C LEU A 74 -2.55 12.84 -14.39
N ASN A 75 -2.50 12.74 -15.71
CA ASN A 75 -3.67 12.54 -16.56
C ASN A 75 -3.40 11.47 -17.64
N CYS A 76 -2.63 10.44 -17.32
CA CYS A 76 -2.32 9.33 -18.21
C CYS A 76 -2.72 8.00 -17.61
N ASN A 77 -2.82 6.95 -18.43
CA ASN A 77 -3.09 5.61 -17.93
C ASN A 77 -1.92 5.13 -17.07
N ILE A 78 -2.21 4.61 -15.88
CA ILE A 78 -1.24 4.05 -14.94
C ILE A 78 -1.50 2.56 -14.81
N ASP A 79 -0.49 1.77 -15.12
CA ASP A 79 -0.57 0.31 -15.15
C ASP A 79 0.01 -0.34 -13.90
N GLN A 80 1.05 0.27 -13.30
CA GLN A 80 1.71 -0.25 -12.10
C GLN A 80 2.06 0.88 -11.12
N LEU A 81 1.94 0.56 -9.83
CA LEU A 81 2.40 1.38 -8.71
C LEU A 81 3.19 0.49 -7.76
N VAL A 82 4.36 0.94 -7.35
CA VAL A 82 5.19 0.23 -6.38
C VAL A 82 5.83 1.21 -5.39
N GLU A 83 5.98 0.80 -4.14
CA GLU A 83 6.77 1.51 -3.14
C GLU A 83 8.08 0.77 -2.95
N ASP A 84 9.21 1.46 -3.09
CA ASP A 84 10.53 0.87 -2.84
C ASP A 84 10.88 0.88 -1.34
N ARG A 85 12.00 0.27 -0.97
CA ARG A 85 12.46 0.19 0.43
C ARG A 85 12.80 1.54 1.04
N ASN A 86 13.05 2.55 0.22
CA ASN A 86 13.29 3.93 0.65
C ASN A 86 11.99 4.72 0.78
N ASN A 87 10.84 4.06 0.65
CA ASN A 87 9.49 4.62 0.63
C ASN A 87 9.23 5.58 -0.53
N ASN A 88 9.94 5.44 -1.64
CA ASN A 88 9.64 6.16 -2.87
C ASN A 88 8.49 5.45 -3.60
N ILE A 89 7.54 6.24 -4.10
CA ILE A 89 6.44 5.73 -4.90
C ILE A 89 6.78 5.88 -6.39
N TRP A 90 6.86 4.75 -7.05
CA TRP A 90 7.11 4.65 -8.48
C TRP A 90 5.82 4.30 -9.23
N ALA A 91 5.60 4.95 -10.35
CA ALA A 91 4.47 4.67 -11.22
C ALA A 91 4.93 4.38 -12.64
N LEU A 92 4.34 3.35 -13.25
CA LEU A 92 4.49 3.06 -14.67
C LEU A 92 3.16 3.37 -15.35
N GLY A 93 3.21 4.18 -16.36
CA GLY A 93 2.05 4.53 -17.16
C GLY A 93 2.37 4.61 -18.64
N SER A 94 1.35 4.94 -19.43
CA SER A 94 1.45 5.05 -20.89
C SER A 94 2.49 6.07 -21.36
N GLU A 95 2.85 7.03 -20.52
CA GLU A 95 3.84 8.07 -20.83
C GLU A 95 5.22 7.80 -20.25
N GLY A 96 5.47 6.64 -19.67
CA GLY A 96 6.74 6.22 -19.09
C GLY A 96 6.71 6.00 -17.60
N VAL A 97 7.88 6.10 -16.98
CA VAL A 97 8.07 5.90 -15.54
C VAL A 97 8.06 7.23 -14.80
N PHE A 98 7.35 7.28 -13.70
CA PHE A 98 7.24 8.45 -12.84
C PHE A 98 7.68 8.13 -11.43
N LEU A 99 8.25 9.13 -10.76
CA LEU A 99 8.65 9.08 -9.35
C LEU A 99 7.94 10.20 -8.59
N TYR A 100 7.39 9.87 -7.42
CA TYR A 100 6.75 10.85 -6.56
C TYR A 100 7.77 11.65 -5.77
N ASP A 101 7.65 12.96 -5.83
CA ASP A 101 8.38 13.91 -5.00
C ASP A 101 7.49 14.35 -3.83
N ALA A 102 7.84 13.91 -2.63
CA ALA A 102 7.09 14.23 -1.43
C ALA A 102 7.27 15.68 -0.96
N VAL A 103 8.34 16.37 -1.39
CA VAL A 103 8.61 17.75 -1.01
C VAL A 103 7.71 18.70 -1.79
N ASN A 104 7.61 18.46 -3.12
CA ASN A 104 6.81 19.29 -4.02
C ASN A 104 5.40 18.74 -4.20
N ASP A 105 5.07 17.58 -3.58
CA ASP A 105 3.79 16.87 -3.69
C ASP A 105 3.35 16.68 -5.14
N THR A 106 4.25 16.16 -5.98
CA THR A 106 4.03 15.95 -7.42
C THR A 106 4.76 14.72 -7.94
N PHE A 107 4.40 14.26 -9.13
CA PHE A 107 5.13 13.24 -9.87
C PHE A 107 5.93 13.88 -10.99
N TYR A 108 7.18 13.43 -11.16
CA TYR A 108 8.01 13.78 -12.30
C TYR A 108 8.44 12.54 -13.06
N ARG A 109 8.74 12.70 -14.34
CA ARG A 109 9.27 11.60 -15.16
C ARG A 109 10.66 11.22 -14.72
N ALA A 110 10.87 9.92 -14.49
CA ALA A 110 12.17 9.39 -14.13
C ALA A 110 13.10 9.39 -15.35
N CYS A 111 14.35 9.82 -15.12
CA CYS A 111 15.43 9.84 -16.09
C CYS A 111 16.58 8.92 -15.64
N ASP A 112 17.34 8.40 -16.60
CA ASP A 112 18.60 7.71 -16.34
C ASP A 112 19.73 8.70 -15.97
N LEU A 113 20.91 8.19 -15.68
CA LEU A 113 22.08 9.01 -15.32
C LEU A 113 22.55 9.94 -16.45
N ASN A 114 22.12 9.69 -17.70
CA ASN A 114 22.43 10.50 -18.87
C ASN A 114 21.31 11.54 -19.17
N GLY A 115 20.26 11.59 -18.34
CA GLY A 115 19.11 12.48 -18.54
C GLY A 115 18.07 11.98 -19.52
N ASN A 116 18.16 10.73 -20.02
CA ASN A 116 17.17 10.17 -20.90
C ASN A 116 15.97 9.66 -20.11
N LEU A 117 14.77 9.87 -20.62
CA LEU A 117 13.54 9.36 -20.00
C LEU A 117 13.56 7.83 -19.94
N ILE A 118 13.21 7.29 -18.79
CA ILE A 118 13.10 5.84 -18.61
C ILE A 118 11.80 5.36 -19.25
N SER A 119 11.94 4.48 -20.25
CA SER A 119 10.83 3.74 -20.85
C SER A 119 10.89 2.29 -20.39
N ALA A 120 9.78 1.77 -19.89
CA ALA A 120 9.70 0.42 -19.37
C ALA A 120 8.33 -0.20 -19.70
N SER A 121 8.30 -1.53 -19.75
CA SER A 121 7.07 -2.33 -19.86
C SER A 121 6.62 -2.91 -18.54
N SER A 122 7.51 -2.91 -17.54
CA SER A 122 7.20 -3.38 -16.19
C SER A 122 8.19 -2.83 -15.18
N ILE A 123 7.73 -2.63 -13.96
CA ILE A 123 8.54 -2.29 -12.79
C ILE A 123 8.54 -3.50 -11.86
N CYS A 124 9.72 -3.89 -11.38
CA CYS A 124 9.90 -4.92 -10.37
C CYS A 124 10.75 -4.40 -9.23
N LEU A 125 10.41 -4.78 -8.00
CA LEU A 125 11.24 -4.55 -6.84
C LEU A 125 12.17 -5.75 -6.64
N TRP A 126 13.46 -5.50 -6.44
CA TRP A 126 14.43 -6.52 -6.13
C TRP A 126 15.40 -6.01 -5.08
N ASP A 127 15.57 -6.77 -4.01
CA ASP A 127 16.43 -6.46 -2.86
C ASP A 127 16.50 -4.95 -2.50
N ASP A 128 17.45 -4.20 -3.00
CA ASP A 128 17.65 -2.78 -2.68
C ASP A 128 17.34 -1.83 -3.84
N GLY A 129 16.67 -2.32 -4.90
CA GLY A 129 16.50 -1.53 -6.11
C GLY A 129 15.15 -1.71 -6.80
N VAL A 130 14.91 -0.79 -7.72
CA VAL A 130 13.80 -0.84 -8.67
C VAL A 130 14.36 -1.21 -10.02
N PHE A 131 13.89 -2.30 -10.59
CA PHE A 131 14.28 -2.75 -11.91
C PHE A 131 13.19 -2.45 -12.92
N PHE A 132 13.61 -1.97 -14.07
CA PHE A 132 12.75 -1.65 -15.20
C PHE A 132 13.00 -2.65 -16.32
N ARG A 133 11.96 -3.37 -16.71
CA ARG A 133 12.02 -4.20 -17.92
C ARG A 133 11.84 -3.28 -19.14
N ARG A 134 12.89 -3.17 -19.98
CA ARG A 134 12.79 -2.48 -21.27
C ARG A 134 12.00 -3.32 -22.27
N ILE A 135 11.31 -2.66 -23.15
CA ILE A 135 10.67 -3.27 -24.32
C ILE A 135 11.75 -3.54 -25.37
#